data_390f54c3924b438e73db72ce6c51851e
#
_entry.id   390f54c3924b438e73db72ce6c51851e
#
_cell.length_a   1.000
_cell.length_b   1.000
_cell.length_c   1.000
_cell.angle_alpha   90.00
_cell.angle_beta   90.00
_cell.angle_gamma   90.00
#
_symmetry.space_group_name_H-M   'P 1'
#
loop_
_entity.id
_entity.type
_entity.pdbx_description
1 polymer ?
#
loop_
_entity_poly.entity_id
_entity_poly.type
_entity_poly.pdbx_seq_one_letter_code
_entity_poly.pdbx_strand_id
1 'polypeptide(L)'
;MPEQRIDWIDDAINSAQSIHILGSGLNPERPAHRAIHDLDGRGWRLVPVHPRDAGRCILGRVIRREIEEGISPDIVVFFLAPERAKAAILAMIVKFGSNEMPLIWLQRGAESDELSEMLEENGLKHVKNDCIVEYITRNEMRRNPTIEDKPWFRQISDEDGSGCSVWQAFEPLAEGHDFSTELEWVGDLEDLEH
;
A
#
# COMPACT_ATOMS: atom_id res chain seq x y z
N MET A 1 1.52 0.51 -34.31
CA MET A 1 1.72 -0.80 -33.65
C MET A 1 1.18 -0.64 -32.25
N PRO A 2 0.18 -1.40 -31.80
CA PRO A 2 -0.17 -1.38 -30.41
C PRO A 2 1.02 -1.97 -29.64
N GLU A 3 1.53 -1.20 -28.65
CA GLU A 3 2.49 -1.73 -27.66
C GLU A 3 1.92 -3.02 -27.11
N GLN A 4 2.71 -4.10 -27.13
CA GLN A 4 2.33 -5.34 -26.47
C GLN A 4 2.08 -5.00 -25.00
N ARG A 5 0.81 -4.99 -24.63
CA ARG A 5 0.39 -4.90 -23.24
C ARG A 5 1.19 -5.94 -22.46
N ILE A 6 1.85 -5.54 -21.39
CA ILE A 6 2.64 -6.46 -20.57
C ILE A 6 1.64 -7.19 -19.67
N ASP A 7 1.02 -8.24 -20.20
CA ASP A 7 -0.08 -9.00 -19.56
C ASP A 7 0.26 -9.40 -18.10
N TRP A 8 1.54 -9.71 -17.81
CA TRP A 8 1.91 -10.13 -16.47
C TRP A 8 1.79 -9.04 -15.39
N ILE A 9 1.90 -7.75 -15.75
CA ILE A 9 1.70 -6.64 -14.81
C ILE A 9 0.21 -6.52 -14.48
N ASP A 10 -0.64 -6.59 -15.48
CA ASP A 10 -2.09 -6.57 -15.31
C ASP A 10 -2.54 -7.74 -14.42
N ASP A 11 -2.01 -8.94 -14.67
CA ASP A 11 -2.30 -10.13 -13.88
C ASP A 11 -1.83 -9.96 -12.43
N ALA A 12 -0.64 -9.42 -12.22
CA ALA A 12 -0.09 -9.19 -10.88
C ALA A 12 -0.93 -8.17 -10.10
N ILE A 13 -1.36 -7.07 -10.74
CA ILE A 13 -2.20 -6.05 -10.11
C ILE A 13 -3.59 -6.62 -9.80
N ASN A 14 -4.20 -7.33 -10.73
CA ASN A 14 -5.54 -7.89 -10.56
C ASN A 14 -5.60 -8.99 -9.49
N SER A 15 -4.53 -9.76 -9.33
CA SER A 15 -4.44 -10.80 -8.30
C SER A 15 -4.06 -10.26 -6.92
N ALA A 16 -3.44 -9.08 -6.86
CA ALA A 16 -3.01 -8.46 -5.61
C ALA A 16 -4.19 -8.15 -4.70
N GLN A 17 -4.02 -8.38 -3.42
CA GLN A 17 -4.97 -7.95 -2.37
C GLN A 17 -4.53 -6.66 -1.72
N SER A 18 -3.22 -6.47 -1.55
CA SER A 18 -2.64 -5.34 -0.84
C SER A 18 -1.62 -4.57 -1.67
N ILE A 19 -1.58 -3.26 -1.46
CA ILE A 19 -0.57 -2.36 -2.02
C ILE A 19 0.05 -1.56 -0.86
N HIS A 20 1.29 -1.85 -0.56
CA HIS A 20 2.05 -1.10 0.44
C HIS A 20 2.74 0.09 -0.22
N ILE A 21 2.56 1.29 0.33
CA ILE A 21 3.05 2.54 -0.27
C ILE A 21 4.11 3.16 0.64
N LEU A 22 5.38 2.92 0.31
CA LEU A 22 6.53 3.43 1.05
C LEU A 22 6.78 4.91 0.74
N GLY A 23 6.92 5.70 1.78
CA GLY A 23 7.02 7.16 1.70
C GLY A 23 5.71 7.88 1.94
N SER A 24 4.61 7.14 2.17
CA SER A 24 3.28 7.70 2.40
C SER A 24 3.13 8.18 3.84
N GLY A 25 3.51 9.45 4.06
CA GLY A 25 3.34 10.17 5.33
C GLY A 25 2.22 11.20 5.24
N LEU A 26 2.10 12.03 6.29
CA LEU A 26 0.99 12.99 6.45
C LEU A 26 1.05 14.20 5.54
N ASN A 27 2.16 14.46 4.86
CA ASN A 27 2.26 15.65 4.01
C ASN A 27 1.43 15.49 2.72
N PRO A 28 0.31 16.26 2.56
CA PRO A 28 -0.60 16.13 1.42
C PRO A 28 0.01 16.57 0.08
N GLU A 29 1.08 17.36 0.13
CA GLU A 29 1.80 17.78 -1.08
C GLU A 29 2.67 16.66 -1.68
N ARG A 30 2.90 15.59 -0.93
CA ARG A 30 3.70 14.46 -1.40
C ARG A 30 2.90 13.51 -2.27
N PRO A 31 3.45 13.07 -3.42
CA PRO A 31 2.77 12.12 -4.29
C PRO A 31 2.39 10.81 -3.59
N ALA A 32 3.21 10.34 -2.65
CA ALA A 32 2.92 9.13 -1.88
C ALA A 32 1.67 9.25 -1.01
N HIS A 33 1.43 10.43 -0.41
CA HIS A 33 0.20 10.71 0.33
C HIS A 33 -1.01 10.71 -0.61
N ARG A 34 -0.89 11.42 -1.74
CA ARG A 34 -1.96 11.50 -2.75
C ARG A 34 -2.30 10.14 -3.35
N ALA A 35 -1.31 9.26 -3.51
CA ALA A 35 -1.55 7.93 -4.04
C ALA A 35 -2.56 7.12 -3.20
N ILE A 36 -2.60 7.31 -1.87
CA ILE A 36 -3.64 6.71 -1.02
C ILE A 36 -5.02 7.21 -1.42
N HIS A 37 -5.18 8.52 -1.63
CA HIS A 37 -6.46 9.12 -2.04
C HIS A 37 -6.87 8.71 -3.46
N ASP A 38 -5.92 8.68 -4.39
CA ASP A 38 -6.18 8.39 -5.81
C ASP A 38 -6.55 6.91 -6.04
N LEU A 39 -6.06 6.01 -5.19
CA LEU A 39 -6.34 4.58 -5.25
C LEU A 39 -7.47 4.14 -4.31
N ASP A 40 -7.96 5.03 -3.46
CA ASP A 40 -9.07 4.73 -2.56
C ASP A 40 -10.32 4.30 -3.30
N GLY A 41 -11.07 3.36 -2.73
CA GLY A 41 -12.31 2.83 -3.33
C GLY A 41 -12.12 1.97 -4.59
N ARG A 42 -10.88 1.63 -4.97
CA ARG A 42 -10.60 0.74 -6.11
C ARG A 42 -10.48 -0.75 -5.75
N GLY A 43 -10.63 -1.09 -4.48
CA GLY A 43 -10.77 -2.48 -4.00
C GLY A 43 -9.46 -3.15 -3.53
N TRP A 44 -8.32 -2.47 -3.53
CA TRP A 44 -7.10 -2.95 -2.88
C TRP A 44 -7.01 -2.45 -1.45
N ARG A 45 -6.47 -3.27 -0.56
CA ARG A 45 -6.03 -2.82 0.75
C ARG A 45 -4.78 -1.95 0.59
N LEU A 46 -4.90 -0.67 0.89
CA LEU A 46 -3.81 0.29 0.81
C LEU A 46 -3.14 0.41 2.18
N VAL A 47 -1.84 0.18 2.24
CA VAL A 47 -1.07 0.26 3.49
C VAL A 47 -0.04 1.38 3.38
N PRO A 48 -0.28 2.54 4.02
CA PRO A 48 0.70 3.61 4.05
C PRO A 48 1.88 3.24 4.97
N VAL A 49 3.10 3.46 4.49
CA VAL A 49 4.33 3.18 5.26
C VAL A 49 5.22 4.41 5.30
N HIS A 50 5.46 4.93 6.52
CA HIS A 50 6.32 6.08 6.75
C HIS A 50 6.87 6.08 8.18
N PRO A 51 8.20 5.97 8.38
CA PRO A 51 8.77 5.75 9.71
C PRO A 51 8.55 6.88 10.70
N ARG A 52 8.44 8.14 10.23
CA ARG A 52 8.24 9.30 11.12
C ARG A 52 6.79 9.57 11.49
N ASP A 53 5.87 9.19 10.61
CA ASP A 53 4.44 9.45 10.80
C ASP A 53 3.67 8.20 11.24
N ALA A 54 4.40 7.13 11.57
CA ALA A 54 3.83 5.88 12.04
C ALA A 54 2.90 6.08 13.25
N GLY A 55 1.77 5.35 13.25
CA GLY A 55 0.72 5.46 14.26
C GLY A 55 -0.34 6.52 13.94
N ARG A 56 -0.13 7.36 12.93
CA ARG A 56 -1.14 8.30 12.42
C ARG A 56 -1.90 7.71 11.23
N CYS A 57 -2.94 8.37 10.76
CA CYS A 57 -3.84 7.81 9.74
C CYS A 57 -3.93 8.68 8.49
N ILE A 58 -4.12 8.01 7.34
CA ILE A 58 -4.54 8.62 6.07
C ILE A 58 -5.82 7.91 5.63
N LEU A 59 -6.93 8.61 5.51
CA LEU A 59 -8.25 8.05 5.19
C LEU A 59 -8.59 6.82 6.07
N GLY A 60 -8.34 6.95 7.39
CA GLY A 60 -8.58 5.88 8.36
C GLY A 60 -7.56 4.74 8.36
N ARG A 61 -6.58 4.75 7.46
CA ARG A 61 -5.53 3.72 7.40
C ARG A 61 -4.35 4.11 8.25
N VAL A 62 -3.99 3.26 9.19
CA VAL A 62 -2.84 3.50 10.06
C VAL A 62 -1.54 3.47 9.26
N ILE A 63 -0.73 4.52 9.39
CA ILE A 63 0.60 4.58 8.80
C ILE A 63 1.51 3.63 9.57
N ARG A 64 2.04 2.63 8.88
CA ARG A 64 2.99 1.68 9.46
C ARG A 64 4.41 2.26 9.45
N ARG A 65 5.22 1.86 10.43
CA ARG A 65 6.63 2.27 10.49
C ARG A 65 7.43 1.66 9.35
N GLU A 66 7.16 0.42 9.07
CA GLU A 66 7.81 -0.45 8.07
C GLU A 66 6.83 -1.55 7.67
N ILE A 67 7.21 -2.40 6.73
CA ILE A 67 6.47 -3.63 6.48
C ILE A 67 6.72 -4.56 7.66
N GLU A 68 5.68 -4.90 8.39
CA GLU A 68 5.76 -5.65 9.64
C GLU A 68 6.19 -7.11 9.42
N GLU A 69 6.69 -7.75 10.47
CA GLU A 69 7.06 -9.16 10.42
C GLU A 69 5.79 -10.01 10.30
N GLY A 70 5.85 -11.05 9.47
CA GLY A 70 4.69 -11.91 9.20
C GLY A 70 3.74 -11.38 8.13
N ILE A 71 3.90 -10.13 7.67
CA ILE A 71 3.12 -9.56 6.58
C ILE A 71 3.80 -9.86 5.25
N SER A 72 3.06 -10.45 4.32
CA SER A 72 3.50 -10.69 2.93
C SER A 72 2.75 -9.76 1.99
N PRO A 73 3.32 -8.60 1.63
CA PRO A 73 2.69 -7.69 0.69
C PRO A 73 2.67 -8.27 -0.72
N ASP A 74 1.61 -7.99 -1.49
CA ASP A 74 1.55 -8.40 -2.89
C ASP A 74 2.28 -7.42 -3.80
N ILE A 75 2.10 -6.11 -3.54
CA ILE A 75 2.77 -5.04 -4.28
C ILE A 75 3.37 -4.06 -3.28
N VAL A 76 4.62 -3.67 -3.51
CA VAL A 76 5.28 -2.60 -2.74
C VAL A 76 5.69 -1.49 -3.68
N VAL A 77 5.16 -0.30 -3.43
CA VAL A 77 5.38 0.91 -4.22
C VAL A 77 6.37 1.83 -3.52
N PHE A 78 7.41 2.24 -4.21
CA PHE A 78 8.49 3.04 -3.66
C PHE A 78 8.40 4.50 -4.12
N PHE A 79 7.92 5.38 -3.25
CA PHE A 79 8.02 6.84 -3.38
C PHE A 79 9.25 7.34 -2.59
N LEU A 80 10.39 6.77 -2.86
CA LEU A 80 11.65 7.01 -2.15
C LEU A 80 12.74 7.41 -3.14
N ALA A 81 13.77 8.11 -2.65
CA ALA A 81 14.98 8.28 -3.45
C ALA A 81 15.67 6.93 -3.70
N PRO A 82 16.41 6.76 -4.82
CA PRO A 82 16.97 5.48 -5.23
C PRO A 82 17.76 4.75 -4.14
N GLU A 83 18.58 5.46 -3.37
CA GLU A 83 19.41 4.87 -2.30
C GLU A 83 18.54 4.31 -1.17
N ARG A 84 17.42 4.98 -0.85
CA ARG A 84 16.48 4.52 0.17
C ARG A 84 15.64 3.35 -0.34
N ALA A 85 15.23 3.38 -1.61
CA ALA A 85 14.54 2.29 -2.25
C ALA A 85 15.41 1.03 -2.25
N LYS A 86 16.68 1.15 -2.65
CA LYS A 86 17.65 0.06 -2.60
C LYS A 86 17.81 -0.52 -1.21
N ALA A 87 18.00 0.33 -0.19
CA ALA A 87 18.15 -0.12 1.20
C ALA A 87 16.91 -0.87 1.70
N ALA A 88 15.71 -0.36 1.39
CA ALA A 88 14.45 -1.01 1.77
C ALA A 88 14.27 -2.36 1.05
N ILE A 89 14.59 -2.45 -0.24
CA ILE A 89 14.51 -3.70 -1.01
C ILE A 89 15.49 -4.75 -0.45
N LEU A 90 16.73 -4.36 -0.14
CA LEU A 90 17.69 -5.27 0.48
C LEU A 90 17.20 -5.79 1.84
N ALA A 91 16.61 -4.93 2.65
CA ALA A 91 16.00 -5.35 3.91
C ALA A 91 14.83 -6.34 3.68
N MET A 92 14.03 -6.12 2.65
CA MET A 92 12.94 -7.02 2.27
C MET A 92 13.46 -8.38 1.77
N ILE A 93 14.55 -8.42 0.98
CA ILE A 93 15.19 -9.67 0.55
C ILE A 93 15.66 -10.49 1.76
N VAL A 94 16.24 -9.83 2.76
CA VAL A 94 16.66 -10.49 3.99
C VAL A 94 15.46 -11.04 4.77
N LYS A 95 14.34 -10.30 4.77
CA LYS A 95 13.14 -10.64 5.53
C LYS A 95 12.34 -11.76 4.89
N PHE A 96 12.12 -11.71 3.59
CA PHE A 96 11.21 -12.63 2.87
C PHE A 96 11.95 -13.72 2.08
N GLY A 97 13.23 -13.51 1.79
CA GLY A 97 13.92 -14.32 0.78
C GLY A 97 13.52 -13.91 -0.65
N SER A 98 14.39 -14.18 -1.62
CA SER A 98 14.17 -13.75 -3.01
C SER A 98 12.93 -14.37 -3.66
N ASN A 99 12.51 -15.55 -3.21
CA ASN A 99 11.37 -16.29 -3.82
C ASN A 99 9.99 -15.79 -3.37
N GLU A 100 9.93 -15.08 -2.24
CA GLU A 100 8.68 -14.57 -1.64
C GLU A 100 8.58 -13.04 -1.74
N MET A 101 9.42 -12.44 -2.57
CA MET A 101 9.39 -11.00 -2.77
C MET A 101 8.11 -10.56 -3.51
N PRO A 102 7.48 -9.48 -3.05
CA PRO A 102 6.34 -8.87 -3.74
C PRO A 102 6.74 -8.29 -5.09
N LEU A 103 5.73 -7.90 -5.88
CA LEU A 103 5.98 -7.02 -7.03
C LEU A 103 6.54 -5.68 -6.53
N ILE A 104 7.73 -5.35 -7.01
CA ILE A 104 8.41 -4.09 -6.70
C ILE A 104 7.98 -3.05 -7.73
N TRP A 105 7.39 -1.93 -7.28
CA TRP A 105 7.03 -0.83 -8.14
C TRP A 105 7.85 0.41 -7.82
N LEU A 106 8.82 0.71 -8.67
CA LEU A 106 9.62 1.92 -8.55
C LEU A 106 8.90 3.07 -9.23
N GLN A 107 8.45 4.04 -8.44
CA GLN A 107 7.89 5.28 -8.98
C GLN A 107 8.94 6.09 -9.72
N ARG A 108 8.51 6.93 -10.65
CA ARG A 108 9.42 7.82 -11.37
C ARG A 108 10.30 8.61 -10.39
N GLY A 109 11.61 8.47 -10.54
CA GLY A 109 12.62 9.06 -9.65
C GLY A 109 13.03 8.19 -8.45
N ALA A 110 12.47 6.98 -8.31
CA ALA A 110 12.93 5.98 -7.34
C ALA A 110 13.93 4.98 -7.96
N GLU A 111 14.04 4.97 -9.28
CA GLU A 111 14.92 4.10 -10.06
C GLU A 111 16.34 4.66 -10.19
N SER A 112 17.29 3.77 -10.30
CA SER A 112 18.66 4.00 -10.77
C SER A 112 19.13 2.79 -11.56
N ASP A 113 20.17 2.96 -12.39
CA ASP A 113 20.74 1.86 -13.18
C ASP A 113 21.24 0.75 -12.24
N GLU A 114 21.96 1.11 -11.19
CA GLU A 114 22.46 0.18 -10.17
C GLU A 114 21.34 -0.60 -9.48
N LEU A 115 20.24 0.08 -9.14
CA LEU A 115 19.06 -0.57 -8.53
C LEU A 115 18.39 -1.53 -9.51
N SER A 116 18.27 -1.12 -10.78
CA SER A 116 17.68 -1.94 -11.82
C SER A 116 18.51 -3.20 -12.09
N GLU A 117 19.83 -3.08 -12.21
CA GLU A 117 20.74 -4.21 -12.36
C GLU A 117 20.63 -5.19 -11.19
N MET A 118 20.61 -4.68 -9.95
CA MET A 118 20.43 -5.50 -8.76
C MET A 118 19.12 -6.29 -8.77
N LEU A 119 18.01 -5.67 -9.19
CA LEU A 119 16.71 -6.35 -9.27
C LEU A 119 16.71 -7.44 -10.35
N GLU A 120 17.30 -7.17 -11.50
CA GLU A 120 17.43 -8.12 -12.62
C GLU A 120 18.32 -9.30 -12.24
N GLU A 121 19.48 -9.06 -11.63
CA GLU A 121 20.43 -10.09 -11.16
C GLU A 121 19.81 -11.03 -10.13
N ASN A 122 18.94 -10.51 -9.27
CA ASN A 122 18.22 -11.31 -8.27
C ASN A 122 16.89 -11.91 -8.79
N GLY A 123 16.56 -11.72 -10.06
CA GLY A 123 15.34 -12.24 -10.67
C GLY A 123 14.05 -11.67 -10.07
N LEU A 124 14.09 -10.47 -9.49
CA LEU A 124 12.97 -9.88 -8.80
C LEU A 124 12.00 -9.20 -9.79
N LYS A 125 10.72 -9.53 -9.68
CA LYS A 125 9.69 -8.89 -10.49
C LYS A 125 9.58 -7.42 -10.12
N HIS A 126 9.76 -6.54 -11.11
CA HIS A 126 9.69 -5.11 -10.87
C HIS A 126 9.15 -4.32 -12.06
N VAL A 127 8.59 -3.15 -11.76
CA VAL A 127 8.18 -2.12 -12.71
C VAL A 127 8.96 -0.86 -12.42
N LYS A 128 9.48 -0.22 -13.46
CA LYS A 128 10.22 1.06 -13.39
C LYS A 128 9.70 2.05 -14.42
N ASN A 129 10.03 3.33 -14.25
CA ASN A 129 9.65 4.42 -15.14
C ASN A 129 8.15 4.64 -15.32
N ASP A 130 7.34 4.13 -14.40
CA ASP A 130 5.89 4.29 -14.46
C ASP A 130 5.31 4.66 -13.07
N CYS A 131 4.16 5.32 -13.09
CA CYS A 131 3.41 5.64 -11.88
C CYS A 131 2.26 4.64 -11.71
N ILE A 132 2.22 3.95 -10.57
CA ILE A 132 1.16 2.96 -10.32
C ILE A 132 -0.24 3.58 -10.38
N VAL A 133 -0.41 4.80 -9.88
CA VAL A 133 -1.69 5.51 -9.91
C VAL A 133 -2.13 5.77 -11.35
N GLU A 134 -1.19 6.28 -12.18
CA GLU A 134 -1.47 6.51 -13.60
C GLU A 134 -1.72 5.19 -14.34
N TYR A 135 -0.96 4.13 -14.02
CA TYR A 135 -1.13 2.81 -14.62
C TYR A 135 -2.52 2.25 -14.34
N ILE A 136 -2.91 2.21 -13.07
CA ILE A 136 -4.23 1.73 -12.64
C ILE A 136 -5.36 2.59 -13.22
N THR A 137 -5.16 3.91 -13.29
CA THR A 137 -6.18 4.83 -13.80
C THR A 137 -6.38 4.71 -15.30
N ARG A 138 -5.29 4.71 -16.10
CA ARG A 138 -5.39 4.63 -17.57
C ARG A 138 -5.89 3.27 -18.07
N ASN A 139 -5.68 2.20 -17.27
CA ASN A 139 -6.18 0.87 -17.58
C ASN A 139 -7.53 0.57 -16.90
N GLU A 140 -8.14 1.57 -16.25
CA GLU A 140 -9.44 1.45 -15.55
C GLU A 140 -9.51 0.27 -14.59
N MET A 141 -8.37 -0.07 -13.97
CA MET A 141 -8.26 -1.25 -13.13
C MET A 141 -8.98 -1.05 -11.81
N ARG A 142 -9.71 -2.07 -11.42
CA ARG A 142 -10.36 -2.19 -10.12
C ARG A 142 -10.26 -3.65 -9.69
N ARG A 143 -9.93 -3.88 -8.46
CA ARG A 143 -10.09 -5.21 -7.89
C ARG A 143 -11.58 -5.43 -7.68
N ASN A 144 -12.14 -6.46 -8.29
CA ASN A 144 -13.46 -6.92 -7.89
C ASN A 144 -13.32 -7.49 -6.47
N PRO A 145 -13.94 -6.89 -5.44
CA PRO A 145 -13.99 -7.55 -4.16
C PRO A 145 -14.61 -8.92 -4.41
N THR A 146 -13.89 -9.96 -4.10
CA THR A 146 -14.52 -11.27 -3.93
C THR A 146 -15.62 -11.05 -2.91
N ILE A 147 -16.80 -11.60 -3.18
CA ILE A 147 -18.09 -11.35 -2.51
C ILE A 147 -18.09 -11.69 -0.99
N GLU A 148 -16.99 -12.07 -0.44
CA GLU A 148 -16.78 -12.06 1.00
C GLU A 148 -16.37 -10.65 1.40
N ASP A 149 -17.38 -9.80 1.56
CA ASP A 149 -17.22 -8.52 2.25
C ASP A 149 -16.73 -8.83 3.67
N LYS A 150 -15.41 -8.81 3.84
CA LYS A 150 -14.84 -8.88 5.19
C LYS A 150 -15.33 -7.65 5.92
N PRO A 151 -15.95 -7.78 7.09
CA PRO A 151 -16.44 -6.63 7.81
C PRO A 151 -15.28 -5.71 8.16
N TRP A 152 -15.45 -4.43 7.91
CA TRP A 152 -14.55 -3.41 8.39
C TRP A 152 -14.78 -3.18 9.88
N PHE A 153 -13.71 -2.96 10.60
CA PHE A 153 -13.75 -2.64 12.01
C PHE A 153 -13.29 -1.21 12.24
N ARG A 154 -13.97 -0.57 13.12
CA ARG A 154 -13.72 0.78 13.55
C ARG A 154 -13.33 0.74 15.02
N GLN A 155 -12.18 1.33 15.34
CA GLN A 155 -11.80 1.55 16.72
C GLN A 155 -12.31 2.93 17.16
N ILE A 156 -13.03 2.95 18.26
CA ILE A 156 -13.51 4.19 18.88
C ILE A 156 -12.84 4.28 20.24
N SER A 157 -12.13 5.37 20.51
CA SER A 157 -11.70 5.68 21.87
C SER A 157 -12.80 6.37 22.65
N ASP A 158 -12.72 6.28 23.98
CA ASP A 158 -13.56 7.10 24.85
C ASP A 158 -13.17 8.58 24.71
N GLU A 159 -14.13 9.48 24.92
CA GLU A 159 -13.96 10.94 24.78
C GLU A 159 -12.78 11.51 25.58
N ASP A 160 -12.36 10.84 26.65
CA ASP A 160 -11.23 11.23 27.49
C ASP A 160 -9.92 10.52 27.16
N GLY A 161 -9.90 9.62 26.18
CA GLY A 161 -8.73 8.86 25.78
C GLY A 161 -8.23 7.84 26.81
N SER A 162 -8.99 7.58 27.86
CA SER A 162 -8.60 6.69 28.99
C SER A 162 -9.15 5.28 28.88
N GLY A 163 -10.07 5.05 27.95
CA GLY A 163 -10.82 3.82 27.88
C GLY A 163 -10.27 2.77 26.93
N CYS A 164 -10.79 1.56 27.10
CA CYS A 164 -10.57 0.48 26.17
C CYS A 164 -11.17 0.84 24.81
N SER A 165 -10.40 0.69 23.77
CA SER A 165 -10.89 0.81 22.40
C SER A 165 -12.00 -0.20 22.15
N VAL A 166 -13.14 0.28 21.67
CA VAL A 166 -14.26 -0.57 21.28
C VAL A 166 -14.22 -0.78 19.78
N TRP A 167 -14.11 -2.02 19.38
CA TRP A 167 -14.20 -2.43 17.99
C TRP A 167 -15.65 -2.56 17.57
N GLN A 168 -16.02 -1.83 16.56
CA GLN A 168 -17.35 -1.87 16.00
C GLN A 168 -17.29 -2.30 14.54
N ALA A 169 -17.91 -3.46 14.25
CA ALA A 169 -18.08 -3.89 12.87
C ALA A 169 -19.04 -2.95 12.14
N PHE A 170 -18.73 -2.57 10.92
CA PHE A 170 -19.62 -1.78 10.08
C PHE A 170 -19.50 -2.21 8.61
N GLU A 171 -20.56 -1.97 7.86
CA GLU A 171 -20.56 -2.21 6.43
C GLU A 171 -19.63 -1.21 5.72
N PRO A 172 -18.96 -1.60 4.60
CA PRO A 172 -18.19 -0.69 3.80
C PRO A 172 -19.00 0.55 3.49
N LEU A 173 -18.47 1.69 3.87
CA LEU A 173 -19.21 2.94 3.80
C LEU A 173 -19.41 3.38 2.37
N ALA A 174 -20.58 3.97 2.11
CA ALA A 174 -20.87 4.61 0.86
C ALA A 174 -19.81 5.66 0.51
N GLU A 175 -19.53 5.78 -0.77
CA GLU A 175 -18.60 6.76 -1.33
C GLU A 175 -18.84 8.16 -0.72
N GLY A 176 -17.80 8.75 -0.14
CA GLY A 176 -17.88 10.10 0.44
C GLY A 176 -18.09 10.18 1.96
N HIS A 177 -18.03 9.08 2.69
CA HIS A 177 -18.08 9.13 4.15
C HIS A 177 -16.79 9.76 4.70
N ASP A 178 -16.96 10.83 5.47
CA ASP A 178 -15.84 11.54 6.10
C ASP A 178 -15.56 10.94 7.49
N PHE A 179 -14.46 10.23 7.59
CA PHE A 179 -13.98 9.65 8.84
C PHE A 179 -13.12 10.61 9.68
N SER A 180 -12.94 11.85 9.23
CA SER A 180 -11.92 12.74 9.77
C SER A 180 -12.15 13.18 11.21
N THR A 181 -13.35 13.00 11.77
CA THR A 181 -13.73 13.54 13.07
C THR A 181 -13.94 12.51 14.18
N GLU A 182 -14.04 11.22 13.86
CA GLU A 182 -14.50 10.23 14.84
C GLU A 182 -13.67 8.95 14.93
N LEU A 183 -12.60 8.78 14.13
CA LEU A 183 -11.94 7.49 14.01
C LEU A 183 -10.46 7.53 14.30
N GLU A 184 -10.03 6.73 15.26
CA GLU A 184 -8.63 6.46 15.49
C GLU A 184 -8.08 5.45 14.48
N TRP A 185 -8.90 4.50 14.04
CA TRP A 185 -8.50 3.45 13.12
C TRP A 185 -9.69 2.83 12.37
N VAL A 186 -9.45 2.46 11.11
CA VAL A 186 -10.37 1.68 10.27
C VAL A 186 -9.57 0.64 9.51
N GLY A 187 -9.98 -0.61 9.58
CA GLY A 187 -9.33 -1.71 8.88
C GLY A 187 -10.18 -2.97 8.81
N ASP A 188 -9.66 -3.99 8.20
CA ASP A 188 -10.27 -5.31 8.20
C ASP A 188 -9.71 -6.19 9.35
N LEU A 189 -10.23 -7.42 9.47
CA LEU A 189 -9.78 -8.35 10.51
C LEU A 189 -8.30 -8.69 10.42
N GLU A 190 -7.70 -8.65 9.24
CA GLU A 190 -6.29 -8.94 9.05
C GLU A 190 -5.41 -7.83 9.65
N ASP A 191 -5.94 -6.60 9.68
CA ASP A 191 -5.27 -5.47 10.33
C ASP A 191 -5.35 -5.54 11.87
N LEU A 192 -6.27 -6.34 12.43
CA LEU A 192 -6.45 -6.50 13.88
C LEU A 192 -5.53 -7.56 14.50
N GLU A 193 -5.02 -8.49 13.72
CA GLU A 193 -4.20 -9.59 14.20
C GLU A 193 -2.72 -9.21 14.40
N HIS A 194 -2.39 -7.92 14.22
CA HIS A 194 -1.02 -7.41 14.29
C HIS A 194 -0.86 -6.19 15.20
#